data_0d650c841c202bbb0408ffbab9e5cfa1
#
_entry.id   0d650c841c202bbb0408ffbab9e5cfa1
#
_cell.length_a   1.000
_cell.length_b   1.000
_cell.length_c   1.000
_cell.angle_alpha   90.00
_cell.angle_beta   90.00
_cell.angle_gamma   90.00
#
_symmetry.space_group_name_H-M   'P 1'
#
loop_
_entity.id
_entity.type
_entity.pdbx_description
1 polymer ?
#
loop_
_entity_poly.entity_id
_entity_poly.type
_entity_poly.pdbx_seq_one_letter_code
_entity_poly.pdbx_strand_id
1 'polypeptide(L)'
;MSRTLALDVTDAGVVGVVEGGRLVGPSPGYALLDGETLLVGEPARRRARLKPRFVASRFWERLDAEPLGRPFPDGLTAADLVHAHLDHVWQGAVRRAGAVVLAAPGAYGPEALGRLVGIAQALGMPVVGLVDTAVAAASAGFPGERLLFVDVHLHRSTVTEVRQGHELVRERVATIDRWGVEEVHDALARRIAEAFVRGTRFDPLHAAETEQELHDRLPGWLETLSREDRATVSLPAGSRDVEIELGRSDLEEWARPFVEPLGQEVSLFKPPGEPATLIVTARAAGLPGLARRLGSMRGATVRVVPVQAAAAGALREREAIAGAEGLRFLTRLPRRESPATEGSVSGGALIRPPAPEPVAGPAPADAPRPTHVLLGHEARRLCERPLVVGTAPSEAARGLRVDGETAGVSRAHCRLFESGGEVVLEDLSTYGTFVNGERIAGRTILAAGDRLRLGSPGVELVLIVAAED
;
A
#
# COMPACT_ATOMS: atom_id res chain seq x y z
N MET A 1 -7.50 20.72 18.25
CA MET A 1 -7.55 19.35 18.79
C MET A 1 -6.41 18.56 18.17
N SER A 2 -5.66 17.79 18.95
CA SER A 2 -4.59 16.95 18.41
C SER A 2 -5.20 15.78 17.64
N ARG A 3 -4.69 15.48 16.44
CA ARG A 3 -5.20 14.41 15.56
C ARG A 3 -4.76 13.04 16.04
N THR A 4 -5.59 12.03 15.83
CA THR A 4 -5.21 10.63 16.06
C THR A 4 -4.62 10.02 14.79
N LEU A 5 -3.53 9.26 14.95
CA LEU A 5 -2.92 8.43 13.92
C LEU A 5 -3.16 6.96 14.27
N ALA A 6 -3.66 6.18 13.34
CA ALA A 6 -3.64 4.71 13.45
C ALA A 6 -2.62 4.14 12.49
N LEU A 7 -1.79 3.22 12.96
CA LEU A 7 -0.78 2.50 12.18
C LEU A 7 -1.08 1.00 12.22
N ASP A 8 -1.13 0.37 11.06
CA ASP A 8 -1.06 -1.08 10.91
C ASP A 8 0.40 -1.47 10.65
N VAL A 9 0.95 -2.26 11.56
CA VAL A 9 2.38 -2.63 11.54
C VAL A 9 2.51 -4.12 11.23
N THR A 10 3.05 -4.42 10.05
CA THR A 10 3.30 -5.79 9.59
C THR A 10 4.70 -5.90 9.00
N ASP A 11 5.20 -7.10 8.76
CA ASP A 11 6.45 -7.31 8.02
C ASP A 11 6.36 -6.87 6.55
N ALA A 12 5.17 -6.87 5.95
CA ALA A 12 4.95 -6.30 4.63
C ALA A 12 5.04 -4.76 4.61
N GLY A 13 5.09 -4.15 5.78
CA GLY A 13 5.33 -2.72 5.96
C GLY A 13 4.36 -2.05 6.92
N VAL A 14 4.55 -0.75 7.07
CA VAL A 14 3.73 0.09 7.93
C VAL A 14 2.80 0.94 7.06
N VAL A 15 1.51 0.86 7.38
CA VAL A 15 0.46 1.66 6.72
C VAL A 15 -0.31 2.43 7.78
N GLY A 16 -0.53 3.71 7.57
CA GLY A 16 -1.25 4.54 8.54
C GLY A 16 -2.40 5.32 7.94
N VAL A 17 -3.33 5.69 8.82
CA VAL A 17 -4.42 6.63 8.53
C VAL A 17 -4.46 7.68 9.64
N VAL A 18 -4.37 8.94 9.24
CA VAL A 18 -4.54 10.08 10.15
C VAL A 18 -6.01 10.46 10.22
N GLU A 19 -6.47 10.93 11.35
CA GLU A 19 -7.82 11.50 11.49
C GLU A 19 -8.05 12.59 10.42
N GLY A 20 -9.13 12.46 9.65
CA GLY A 20 -9.37 13.23 8.44
C GLY A 20 -9.02 12.50 7.14
N GLY A 21 -8.61 11.21 7.21
CA GLY A 21 -8.49 10.30 6.05
C GLY A 21 -7.14 10.31 5.33
N ARG A 22 -6.17 11.14 5.76
CA ARG A 22 -4.84 11.16 5.13
C ARG A 22 -4.10 9.84 5.35
N LEU A 23 -3.60 9.24 4.28
CA LEU A 23 -2.79 8.04 4.31
C LEU A 23 -1.32 8.34 4.65
N VAL A 24 -0.69 7.38 5.32
CA VAL A 24 0.74 7.34 5.64
C VAL A 24 1.30 6.01 5.12
N GLY A 25 2.33 6.05 4.32
CA GLY A 25 2.85 4.87 3.67
C GLY A 25 2.02 4.43 2.45
N PRO A 26 2.08 3.15 2.03
CA PRO A 26 2.80 2.06 2.68
C PRO A 26 4.32 2.23 2.68
N SER A 27 4.98 1.86 3.78
CA SER A 27 6.44 1.76 3.88
C SER A 27 6.82 0.30 4.04
N PRO A 28 7.43 -0.35 3.04
CA PRO A 28 7.70 -1.79 3.06
C PRO A 28 8.77 -2.16 4.09
N GLY A 29 8.67 -3.38 4.65
CA GLY A 29 9.52 -3.88 5.72
C GLY A 29 10.93 -4.26 5.29
N TYR A 30 11.64 -3.37 4.61
CA TYR A 30 13.02 -3.55 4.17
C TYR A 30 13.97 -2.62 4.91
N ALA A 31 15.14 -3.14 5.24
CA ALA A 31 16.28 -2.37 5.71
C ALA A 31 17.53 -2.75 4.90
N LEU A 32 18.36 -1.79 4.55
CA LEU A 32 19.60 -1.98 3.80
C LEU A 32 20.72 -1.17 4.44
N LEU A 33 21.82 -1.83 4.76
CA LEU A 33 23.05 -1.15 5.16
C LEU A 33 23.85 -0.78 3.90
N ASP A 34 23.88 0.51 3.56
CA ASP A 34 24.63 1.07 2.43
C ASP A 34 25.88 1.84 2.95
N GLY A 35 26.98 1.14 3.08
CA GLY A 35 28.17 1.65 3.78
C GLY A 35 27.87 1.84 5.27
N GLU A 36 27.94 3.08 5.75
CA GLU A 36 27.59 3.46 7.13
C GLU A 36 26.12 3.94 7.25
N THR A 37 25.39 4.03 6.14
CA THR A 37 24.02 4.54 6.13
C THR A 37 23.02 3.39 6.19
N LEU A 38 22.12 3.42 7.15
CA LEU A 38 20.96 2.52 7.21
C LEU A 38 19.78 3.13 6.45
N LEU A 39 19.42 2.51 5.34
CA LEU A 39 18.20 2.83 4.60
C LEU A 39 17.06 1.92 5.06
N VAL A 40 15.84 2.44 5.14
CA VAL A 40 14.64 1.67 5.51
C VAL A 40 13.48 1.96 4.57
N GLY A 41 12.53 1.04 4.48
CA GLY A 41 11.35 1.21 3.64
C GLY A 41 11.64 1.11 2.14
N GLU A 42 10.99 1.96 1.35
CA GLU A 42 11.08 1.95 -0.11
C GLU A 42 12.51 2.20 -0.65
N PRO A 43 13.33 3.11 -0.09
CA PRO A 43 14.73 3.26 -0.50
C PRO A 43 15.57 2.00 -0.33
N ALA A 44 15.29 1.18 0.69
CA ALA A 44 15.95 -0.11 0.90
C ALA A 44 15.45 -1.17 -0.09
N ARG A 45 14.13 -1.26 -0.31
CA ARG A 45 13.50 -2.20 -1.25
C ARG A 45 14.05 -2.02 -2.67
N ARG A 46 14.13 -0.78 -3.16
CA ARG A 46 14.63 -0.44 -4.51
C ARG A 46 16.10 -0.78 -4.76
N ARG A 47 16.83 -1.18 -3.72
CA ARG A 47 18.25 -1.56 -3.80
C ARG A 47 18.49 -2.98 -3.28
N ALA A 48 17.43 -3.71 -2.96
CA ALA A 48 17.53 -4.99 -2.31
C ALA A 48 18.29 -6.02 -3.14
N ARG A 49 18.11 -6.01 -4.47
CA ARG A 49 18.80 -6.94 -5.40
C ARG A 49 20.19 -6.45 -5.77
N LEU A 50 20.47 -5.14 -5.64
CA LEU A 50 21.80 -4.59 -5.88
C LEU A 50 22.79 -4.96 -4.79
N LYS A 51 22.32 -5.11 -3.54
CA LYS A 51 23.16 -5.37 -2.36
C LYS A 51 22.53 -6.45 -1.45
N PRO A 52 22.23 -7.65 -1.96
CA PRO A 52 21.39 -8.63 -1.26
C PRO A 52 21.97 -9.09 0.09
N ARG A 53 23.31 -9.08 0.25
CA ARG A 53 23.97 -9.45 1.50
C ARG A 53 23.74 -8.44 2.64
N PHE A 54 23.42 -7.19 2.31
CA PHE A 54 23.26 -6.08 3.26
C PHE A 54 21.80 -5.73 3.50
N VAL A 55 20.88 -6.57 3.02
CA VAL A 55 19.43 -6.41 3.19
C VAL A 55 18.94 -7.25 4.35
N ALA A 56 18.10 -6.65 5.18
CA ALA A 56 17.26 -7.33 6.15
C ALA A 56 15.79 -7.02 5.85
N SER A 57 14.94 -8.05 5.71
CA SER A 57 13.51 -7.92 5.46
C SER A 57 12.64 -8.73 6.43
N ARG A 58 13.28 -9.47 7.36
CA ARG A 58 12.58 -10.29 8.38
C ARG A 58 12.57 -9.66 9.77
N PHE A 59 13.01 -8.40 9.92
CA PHE A 59 13.15 -7.77 11.22
C PHE A 59 11.78 -7.50 11.90
N TRP A 60 10.73 -7.21 11.14
CA TRP A 60 9.38 -7.11 11.67
C TRP A 60 8.80 -8.46 12.12
N GLU A 61 9.11 -9.54 11.38
CA GLU A 61 8.70 -10.89 11.73
C GLU A 61 9.37 -11.37 13.02
N ARG A 62 10.67 -11.11 13.15
CA ARG A 62 11.47 -11.50 14.32
C ARG A 62 11.17 -10.63 15.52
N LEU A 63 11.25 -9.31 15.36
CA LEU A 63 11.08 -8.29 16.40
C LEU A 63 11.72 -8.73 17.74
N ASP A 64 12.96 -9.20 17.68
CA ASP A 64 13.75 -9.65 18.81
C ASP A 64 14.96 -8.73 19.05
N ALA A 65 15.69 -8.97 20.14
CA ALA A 65 16.92 -8.28 20.51
C ALA A 65 18.17 -9.13 20.21
N GLU A 66 18.04 -10.18 19.39
CA GLU A 66 19.16 -10.99 18.95
C GLU A 66 19.96 -10.25 17.88
N PRO A 67 21.30 -10.22 17.94
CA PRO A 67 22.13 -9.63 16.91
C PRO A 67 21.85 -10.21 15.53
N LEU A 68 21.81 -9.37 14.52
CA LEU A 68 21.60 -9.81 13.13
C LEU A 68 22.77 -10.62 12.59
N GLY A 69 23.96 -10.43 13.17
CA GLY A 69 25.18 -11.04 12.69
C GLY A 69 25.74 -10.37 11.42
N ARG A 70 26.89 -10.87 10.94
CA ARG A 70 27.53 -10.32 9.73
C ARG A 70 26.62 -10.48 8.50
N PRO A 71 26.59 -9.47 7.60
CA PRO A 71 27.51 -8.34 7.49
C PRO A 71 27.10 -7.07 8.27
N PHE A 72 26.05 -7.15 9.10
CA PHE A 72 25.63 -6.01 9.91
C PHE A 72 26.61 -5.73 11.04
N PRO A 73 26.66 -4.47 11.56
CA PRO A 73 27.48 -4.11 12.69
C PRO A 73 27.22 -4.98 13.93
N ASP A 74 28.26 -5.21 14.72
CA ASP A 74 28.13 -5.97 15.96
C ASP A 74 27.09 -5.31 16.89
N GLY A 75 26.17 -6.10 17.41
CA GLY A 75 25.12 -5.64 18.30
C GLY A 75 23.87 -5.07 17.62
N LEU A 76 23.85 -4.83 16.31
CA LEU A 76 22.63 -4.40 15.61
C LEU A 76 21.59 -5.53 15.62
N THR A 77 20.37 -5.23 16.07
CA THR A 77 19.29 -6.20 16.28
C THR A 77 18.10 -5.96 15.35
N ALA A 78 17.17 -6.91 15.30
CA ALA A 78 15.90 -6.71 14.60
C ALA A 78 15.07 -5.56 15.22
N ALA A 79 15.11 -5.40 16.54
CA ALA A 79 14.44 -4.30 17.23
C ALA A 79 15.00 -2.92 16.83
N ASP A 80 16.31 -2.81 16.59
CA ASP A 80 16.92 -1.55 16.12
C ASP A 80 16.45 -1.21 14.70
N LEU A 81 16.31 -2.21 13.83
CA LEU A 81 15.76 -1.99 12.48
C LEU A 81 14.28 -1.59 12.51
N VAL A 82 13.48 -2.18 13.41
CA VAL A 82 12.09 -1.75 13.64
C VAL A 82 12.06 -0.31 14.14
N HIS A 83 12.94 0.04 15.10
CA HIS A 83 13.04 1.40 15.61
C HIS A 83 13.36 2.39 14.47
N ALA A 84 14.39 2.10 13.66
CA ALA A 84 14.76 2.98 12.55
C ALA A 84 13.63 3.11 11.50
N HIS A 85 12.95 2.00 11.18
CA HIS A 85 11.85 2.02 10.21
C HIS A 85 10.62 2.77 10.77
N LEU A 86 10.27 2.52 12.02
CA LEU A 86 9.15 3.20 12.65
C LEU A 86 9.41 4.69 12.85
N ASP A 87 10.66 5.09 13.18
CA ASP A 87 11.08 6.50 13.23
C ASP A 87 10.95 7.17 11.85
N HIS A 88 11.41 6.50 10.78
CA HIS A 88 11.25 7.01 9.42
C HIS A 88 9.78 7.29 9.07
N VAL A 89 8.89 6.35 9.38
CA VAL A 89 7.44 6.52 9.17
C VAL A 89 6.88 7.62 10.05
N TRP A 90 7.27 7.67 11.33
CA TRP A 90 6.82 8.67 12.30
C TRP A 90 7.24 10.08 11.93
N GLN A 91 8.47 10.25 11.48
CA GLN A 91 8.98 11.56 11.01
C GLN A 91 8.29 12.03 9.74
N GLY A 92 8.01 11.12 8.79
CA GLY A 92 7.30 11.41 7.55
C GLY A 92 5.80 11.63 7.73
N ALA A 93 5.21 11.00 8.75
CA ALA A 93 3.78 10.97 8.90
C ALA A 93 3.21 12.23 9.53
N VAL A 94 3.47 12.47 10.77
CA VAL A 94 2.94 13.62 11.52
C VAL A 94 3.53 13.61 12.95
N ARG A 95 4.66 14.21 13.17
CA ARG A 95 5.19 14.44 14.52
C ARG A 95 4.22 15.19 15.49
N ARG A 96 3.00 15.46 15.06
CA ARG A 96 1.98 16.24 15.78
C ARG A 96 0.72 15.45 16.08
N ALA A 97 0.70 14.11 15.87
CA ALA A 97 -0.41 13.31 16.35
C ALA A 97 -0.40 13.31 17.89
N GLY A 98 -1.52 13.65 18.51
CA GLY A 98 -1.65 13.67 19.96
C GLY A 98 -2.04 12.32 20.54
N ALA A 99 -2.38 11.35 19.67
CA ALA A 99 -2.67 9.98 20.04
C ALA A 99 -2.29 9.04 18.88
N VAL A 100 -1.73 7.87 19.22
CA VAL A 100 -1.40 6.82 18.25
C VAL A 100 -2.06 5.52 18.67
N VAL A 101 -2.77 4.88 17.73
CA VAL A 101 -3.31 3.53 17.90
C VAL A 101 -2.53 2.60 16.99
N LEU A 102 -2.06 1.47 17.52
CA LEU A 102 -1.34 0.46 16.74
C LEU A 102 -2.24 -0.74 16.46
N ALA A 103 -2.41 -1.11 15.19
CA ALA A 103 -2.90 -2.41 14.80
C ALA A 103 -1.69 -3.33 14.55
N ALA A 104 -1.71 -4.51 15.14
CA ALA A 104 -0.61 -5.47 15.04
C ALA A 104 -1.14 -6.88 14.73
N PRO A 105 -0.37 -7.71 14.00
CA PRO A 105 -0.78 -9.06 13.65
C PRO A 105 -1.03 -9.93 14.88
N GLY A 106 -2.09 -10.75 14.83
CA GLY A 106 -2.41 -11.70 15.88
C GLY A 106 -1.34 -12.78 16.11
N ALA A 107 -0.40 -12.91 15.19
CA ALA A 107 0.76 -13.78 15.31
C ALA A 107 1.85 -13.25 16.26
N TYR A 108 1.79 -11.96 16.66
CA TYR A 108 2.74 -11.42 17.62
C TYR A 108 2.44 -11.91 19.04
N GLY A 109 3.43 -12.54 19.66
CA GLY A 109 3.39 -12.92 21.08
C GLY A 109 3.57 -11.71 22.01
N PRO A 110 3.35 -11.90 23.33
CA PRO A 110 3.45 -10.83 24.33
C PRO A 110 4.80 -10.10 24.31
N GLU A 111 5.91 -10.80 24.09
CA GLU A 111 7.24 -10.19 24.04
C GLU A 111 7.42 -9.26 22.84
N ALA A 112 6.98 -9.68 21.65
CA ALA A 112 7.05 -8.85 20.44
C ALA A 112 6.16 -7.60 20.59
N LEU A 113 4.95 -7.76 21.14
CA LEU A 113 4.06 -6.63 21.42
C LEU A 113 4.66 -5.68 22.46
N GLY A 114 5.28 -6.21 23.52
CA GLY A 114 5.97 -5.40 24.53
C GLY A 114 7.13 -4.60 23.94
N ARG A 115 7.95 -5.21 23.07
CA ARG A 115 9.03 -4.53 22.35
C ARG A 115 8.51 -3.45 21.40
N LEU A 116 7.43 -3.75 20.65
CA LEU A 116 6.81 -2.76 19.76
C LEU A 116 6.38 -1.52 20.52
N VAL A 117 5.72 -1.70 21.68
CA VAL A 117 5.32 -0.60 22.56
C VAL A 117 6.53 0.16 23.09
N GLY A 118 7.56 -0.55 23.56
CA GLY A 118 8.79 0.07 24.06
C GLY A 118 9.50 0.90 22.99
N ILE A 119 9.59 0.40 21.75
CA ILE A 119 10.15 1.14 20.61
C ILE A 119 9.33 2.40 20.32
N ALA A 120 8.01 2.27 20.25
CA ALA A 120 7.13 3.41 19.98
C ALA A 120 7.25 4.49 21.08
N GLN A 121 7.35 4.08 22.36
CA GLN A 121 7.57 4.99 23.49
C GLN A 121 8.95 5.67 23.41
N ALA A 122 10.00 4.93 23.06
CA ALA A 122 11.35 5.49 22.86
C ALA A 122 11.39 6.56 21.75
N LEU A 123 10.54 6.41 20.73
CA LEU A 123 10.34 7.40 19.66
C LEU A 123 9.45 8.59 20.07
N GLY A 124 8.95 8.62 21.31
CA GLY A 124 8.04 9.65 21.79
C GLY A 124 6.65 9.59 21.15
N MET A 125 6.26 8.43 20.60
CA MET A 125 4.92 8.25 20.05
C MET A 125 3.90 8.13 21.18
N PRO A 126 2.84 8.95 21.21
CA PRO A 126 1.81 8.90 22.24
C PRO A 126 0.84 7.73 22.00
N VAL A 127 1.32 6.50 22.19
CA VAL A 127 0.52 5.29 21.98
C VAL A 127 -0.55 5.19 23.07
N VAL A 128 -1.82 5.13 22.66
CA VAL A 128 -2.98 5.06 23.56
C VAL A 128 -3.63 3.67 23.58
N GLY A 129 -3.28 2.77 22.66
CA GLY A 129 -3.79 1.41 22.66
C GLY A 129 -3.32 0.59 21.45
N LEU A 130 -3.50 -0.74 21.58
CA LEU A 130 -3.18 -1.72 20.55
C LEU A 130 -4.39 -2.59 20.24
N VAL A 131 -4.53 -3.00 18.99
CA VAL A 131 -5.62 -3.88 18.54
C VAL A 131 -5.11 -4.90 17.53
N ASP A 132 -5.76 -6.04 17.48
CA ASP A 132 -5.50 -7.07 16.46
C ASP A 132 -5.88 -6.55 15.06
N THR A 133 -4.98 -6.70 14.09
CA THR A 133 -5.16 -6.26 12.69
C THR A 133 -6.45 -6.81 12.07
N ALA A 134 -6.75 -8.10 12.28
CA ALA A 134 -7.95 -8.73 11.70
C ALA A 134 -9.24 -8.20 12.34
N VAL A 135 -9.24 -7.99 13.68
CA VAL A 135 -10.38 -7.44 14.41
C VAL A 135 -10.62 -5.98 14.00
N ALA A 136 -9.53 -5.20 13.88
CA ALA A 136 -9.61 -3.82 13.41
C ALA A 136 -10.17 -3.74 11.98
N ALA A 137 -9.69 -4.56 11.05
CA ALA A 137 -10.19 -4.62 9.68
C ALA A 137 -11.67 -5.05 9.63
N ALA A 138 -12.06 -6.04 10.44
CA ALA A 138 -13.43 -6.53 10.54
C ALA A 138 -14.43 -5.47 11.05
N SER A 139 -13.99 -4.44 11.77
CA SER A 139 -14.84 -3.36 12.28
C SER A 139 -15.50 -2.51 11.17
N ALA A 140 -15.08 -2.68 9.90
CA ALA A 140 -15.76 -2.07 8.76
C ALA A 140 -17.20 -2.58 8.56
N GLY A 141 -17.56 -3.71 9.18
CA GLY A 141 -18.86 -4.36 9.05
C GLY A 141 -18.94 -5.25 7.80
N PHE A 142 -19.13 -6.54 8.03
CA PHE A 142 -19.24 -7.55 6.97
C PHE A 142 -20.46 -8.44 7.24
N PRO A 143 -21.03 -9.07 6.19
CA PRO A 143 -22.15 -9.99 6.38
C PRO A 143 -21.67 -11.30 7.04
N GLY A 144 -22.58 -11.96 7.80
CA GLY A 144 -22.35 -13.25 8.42
C GLY A 144 -21.70 -13.16 9.80
N GLU A 145 -21.72 -14.28 10.51
CA GLU A 145 -21.16 -14.40 11.87
C GLU A 145 -19.69 -14.83 11.89
N ARG A 146 -19.28 -15.59 10.86
CA ARG A 146 -17.89 -16.06 10.72
C ARG A 146 -17.18 -15.27 9.66
N LEU A 147 -16.15 -14.56 10.08
CA LEU A 147 -15.26 -13.78 9.22
C LEU A 147 -13.88 -14.44 9.24
N LEU A 148 -13.28 -14.65 8.08
CA LEU A 148 -11.90 -15.12 7.96
C LEU A 148 -11.07 -14.04 7.31
N PHE A 149 -10.20 -13.41 8.07
CA PHE A 149 -9.25 -12.44 7.57
C PHE A 149 -8.02 -13.16 7.00
N VAL A 150 -7.80 -12.99 5.70
CA VAL A 150 -6.69 -13.60 4.96
C VAL A 150 -5.72 -12.51 4.54
N ASP A 151 -4.52 -12.54 5.08
CA ASP A 151 -3.46 -11.60 4.72
C ASP A 151 -2.18 -12.34 4.30
N VAL A 152 -1.46 -11.75 3.36
CA VAL A 152 -0.16 -12.22 2.91
C VAL A 152 0.84 -11.13 3.24
N HIS A 153 1.66 -11.38 4.23
CA HIS A 153 2.74 -10.52 4.66
C HIS A 153 3.98 -10.68 3.75
N LEU A 154 5.10 -10.10 4.14
CA LEU A 154 6.30 -10.17 3.31
C LEU A 154 6.86 -11.60 3.23
N HIS A 155 6.94 -12.31 4.37
CA HIS A 155 7.54 -13.64 4.48
C HIS A 155 6.62 -14.74 5.01
N ARG A 156 5.36 -14.42 5.30
CA ARG A 156 4.37 -15.36 5.82
C ARG A 156 2.97 -14.99 5.38
N SER A 157 2.06 -15.95 5.44
CA SER A 157 0.63 -15.72 5.28
C SER A 157 -0.09 -16.00 6.58
N THR A 158 -1.19 -15.29 6.84
CA THR A 158 -2.00 -15.50 8.04
C THR A 158 -3.47 -15.69 7.68
N VAL A 159 -4.12 -16.56 8.43
CA VAL A 159 -5.57 -16.73 8.42
C VAL A 159 -6.07 -16.51 9.85
N THR A 160 -6.90 -15.51 10.04
CA THR A 160 -7.46 -15.18 11.36
C THR A 160 -8.97 -15.32 11.33
N GLU A 161 -9.51 -16.13 12.20
CA GLU A 161 -10.96 -16.24 12.41
C GLU A 161 -11.43 -15.17 13.38
N VAL A 162 -12.40 -14.38 12.94
CA VAL A 162 -13.09 -13.39 13.77
C VAL A 162 -14.57 -13.76 13.82
N ARG A 163 -15.07 -14.04 15.02
CA ARG A 163 -16.49 -14.24 15.26
C ARG A 163 -17.18 -12.88 15.43
N GLN A 164 -18.25 -12.70 14.67
CA GLN A 164 -19.06 -11.49 14.68
C GLN A 164 -20.40 -11.77 15.37
N GLY A 165 -20.52 -11.36 16.64
CA GLY A 165 -21.74 -11.39 17.44
C GLY A 165 -22.12 -9.99 17.90
N HIS A 166 -22.33 -9.79 19.20
CA HIS A 166 -22.41 -8.45 19.82
C HIS A 166 -21.06 -7.74 19.82
N GLU A 167 -20.00 -8.52 19.79
CA GLU A 167 -18.62 -8.07 19.64
C GLU A 167 -17.98 -8.78 18.43
N LEU A 168 -16.90 -8.19 17.92
CA LEU A 168 -15.94 -8.82 17.05
C LEU A 168 -14.88 -9.47 17.92
N VAL A 169 -14.72 -10.79 17.86
CA VAL A 169 -13.79 -11.53 18.72
C VAL A 169 -12.87 -12.37 17.86
N ARG A 170 -11.56 -12.19 18.00
CA ARG A 170 -10.57 -13.09 17.42
C ARG A 170 -10.64 -14.46 18.11
N GLU A 171 -10.92 -15.50 17.37
CA GLU A 171 -11.00 -16.87 17.88
C GLU A 171 -9.69 -17.63 17.65
N ARG A 172 -9.21 -17.68 16.41
CA ARG A 172 -8.04 -18.44 16.01
C ARG A 172 -7.16 -17.68 15.04
N VAL A 173 -5.85 -17.97 15.08
CA VAL A 173 -4.87 -17.48 14.11
C VAL A 173 -4.04 -18.67 13.64
N ALA A 174 -3.86 -18.80 12.34
CA ALA A 174 -2.85 -19.66 11.75
C ALA A 174 -1.85 -18.83 10.95
N THR A 175 -0.61 -19.29 10.96
CA THR A 175 0.49 -18.69 10.22
C THR A 175 1.15 -19.75 9.34
N ILE A 176 1.41 -19.41 8.10
CA ILE A 176 2.16 -20.23 7.15
C ILE A 176 3.48 -19.50 6.88
N ASP A 177 4.56 -19.95 7.52
CA ASP A 177 5.88 -19.36 7.38
C ASP A 177 6.48 -19.66 6.02
N ARG A 178 7.30 -18.72 5.51
CA ARG A 178 7.95 -18.79 4.19
C ARG A 178 6.97 -18.83 3.01
N TRP A 179 5.77 -18.25 3.20
CA TRP A 179 4.71 -18.18 2.21
C TRP A 179 4.18 -16.75 2.14
N GLY A 180 5.09 -15.82 1.94
CA GLY A 180 4.80 -14.40 1.83
C GLY A 180 4.95 -13.87 0.41
N VAL A 181 4.78 -12.56 0.28
CA VAL A 181 4.89 -11.85 -1.01
C VAL A 181 6.29 -12.03 -1.61
N GLU A 182 7.35 -12.00 -0.77
CA GLU A 182 8.72 -12.10 -1.25
C GLU A 182 9.01 -13.45 -1.90
N GLU A 183 8.60 -14.54 -1.25
CA GLU A 183 8.79 -15.89 -1.76
C GLU A 183 8.00 -16.12 -3.07
N VAL A 184 6.79 -15.55 -3.17
CA VAL A 184 5.98 -15.61 -4.41
C VAL A 184 6.63 -14.78 -5.52
N HIS A 185 7.04 -13.54 -5.21
CA HIS A 185 7.69 -12.66 -6.19
C HIS A 185 9.00 -13.27 -6.70
N ASP A 186 9.82 -13.85 -5.81
CA ASP A 186 11.05 -14.56 -6.21
C ASP A 186 10.78 -15.75 -7.13
N ALA A 187 9.72 -16.51 -6.86
CA ALA A 187 9.35 -17.64 -7.71
C ALA A 187 8.84 -17.16 -9.08
N LEU A 188 8.00 -16.13 -9.11
CA LEU A 188 7.50 -15.54 -10.35
C LEU A 188 8.62 -14.88 -11.15
N ALA A 189 9.53 -14.14 -10.50
CA ALA A 189 10.67 -13.50 -11.15
C ALA A 189 11.54 -14.53 -11.87
N ARG A 190 11.83 -15.67 -11.25
CA ARG A 190 12.57 -16.76 -11.90
C ARG A 190 11.85 -17.31 -13.13
N ARG A 191 10.53 -17.53 -13.05
CA ARG A 191 9.74 -18.02 -14.19
C ARG A 191 9.65 -17.02 -15.33
N ILE A 192 9.49 -15.73 -15.00
CA ILE A 192 9.50 -14.64 -15.97
C ILE A 192 10.88 -14.55 -16.65
N ALA A 193 11.96 -14.64 -15.87
CA ALA A 193 13.32 -14.66 -16.43
C ALA A 193 13.53 -15.83 -17.40
N GLU A 194 13.08 -17.05 -17.05
CA GLU A 194 13.09 -18.20 -17.96
C GLU A 194 12.31 -17.91 -19.25
N ALA A 195 11.19 -17.18 -19.18
CA ALA A 195 10.43 -16.77 -20.37
C ALA A 195 11.20 -15.76 -21.22
N PHE A 196 11.87 -14.77 -20.60
CA PHE A 196 12.76 -13.85 -21.32
C PHE A 196 13.91 -14.60 -22.02
N VAL A 197 14.58 -15.52 -21.32
CA VAL A 197 15.66 -16.33 -21.93
C VAL A 197 15.15 -17.12 -23.13
N ARG A 198 13.99 -17.76 -23.03
CA ARG A 198 13.42 -18.55 -24.14
C ARG A 198 13.03 -17.68 -25.33
N GLY A 199 12.40 -16.53 -25.08
CA GLY A 199 11.89 -15.68 -26.16
C GLY A 199 12.94 -14.78 -26.80
N THR A 200 13.94 -14.32 -26.03
CA THR A 200 14.81 -13.22 -26.45
C THR A 200 16.30 -13.48 -26.26
N ARG A 201 16.68 -14.57 -25.58
CA ARG A 201 18.07 -14.88 -25.17
C ARG A 201 18.63 -13.91 -24.12
N PHE A 202 17.82 -13.04 -23.55
CA PHE A 202 18.18 -12.13 -22.48
C PHE A 202 17.84 -12.75 -21.14
N ASP A 203 18.82 -12.82 -20.22
CA ASP A 203 18.63 -13.29 -18.85
C ASP A 203 18.63 -12.10 -17.89
N PRO A 204 17.47 -11.66 -17.39
CA PRO A 204 17.39 -10.52 -16.48
C PRO A 204 17.99 -10.82 -15.10
N LEU A 205 18.23 -12.08 -14.72
CA LEU A 205 18.86 -12.44 -13.45
C LEU A 205 20.39 -12.51 -13.53
N HIS A 206 20.97 -12.26 -14.72
CA HIS A 206 22.42 -12.29 -14.89
C HIS A 206 23.13 -11.09 -14.24
N ALA A 207 22.46 -9.94 -14.15
CA ALA A 207 23.01 -8.73 -13.53
C ALA A 207 22.06 -8.19 -12.47
N ALA A 208 22.62 -7.68 -11.36
CA ALA A 208 21.85 -7.18 -10.24
C ALA A 208 20.89 -6.03 -10.61
N GLU A 209 21.31 -5.18 -11.55
CA GLU A 209 20.51 -4.04 -12.02
C GLU A 209 19.25 -4.51 -12.76
N THR A 210 19.38 -5.51 -13.63
CA THR A 210 18.23 -6.05 -14.37
C THR A 210 17.34 -6.94 -13.50
N GLU A 211 17.91 -7.63 -12.51
CA GLU A 211 17.15 -8.33 -11.49
C GLU A 211 16.33 -7.35 -10.65
N GLN A 212 16.93 -6.25 -10.20
CA GLN A 212 16.21 -5.20 -9.46
C GLN A 212 15.07 -4.61 -10.29
N GLU A 213 15.32 -4.28 -11.55
CA GLU A 213 14.32 -3.73 -12.47
C GLU A 213 13.15 -4.70 -12.67
N LEU A 214 13.44 -6.00 -12.83
CA LEU A 214 12.40 -7.03 -12.91
C LEU A 214 11.52 -7.03 -11.66
N HIS A 215 12.13 -7.03 -10.47
CA HIS A 215 11.40 -7.01 -9.20
C HIS A 215 10.61 -5.70 -9.00
N ASP A 216 11.12 -4.57 -9.47
CA ASP A 216 10.43 -3.28 -9.38
C ASP A 216 9.21 -3.21 -10.31
N ARG A 217 9.27 -3.83 -11.49
CA ARG A 217 8.15 -3.88 -12.46
C ARG A 217 7.12 -4.97 -12.17
N LEU A 218 7.54 -6.05 -11.50
CA LEU A 218 6.68 -7.22 -11.27
C LEU A 218 5.30 -6.88 -10.68
N PRO A 219 5.17 -6.05 -9.61
CA PRO A 219 3.85 -5.71 -9.06
C PRO A 219 2.92 -5.06 -10.08
N GLY A 220 3.43 -4.19 -10.95
CA GLY A 220 2.66 -3.55 -12.03
C GLY A 220 2.20 -4.56 -13.09
N TRP A 221 3.05 -5.53 -13.45
CA TRP A 221 2.66 -6.61 -14.37
C TRP A 221 1.58 -7.52 -13.77
N LEU A 222 1.69 -7.85 -12.48
CA LEU A 222 0.67 -8.62 -11.78
C LEU A 222 -0.66 -7.87 -11.75
N GLU A 223 -0.65 -6.56 -11.52
CA GLU A 223 -1.84 -5.72 -11.55
C GLU A 223 -2.48 -5.70 -12.95
N THR A 224 -1.70 -5.50 -14.01
CA THR A 224 -2.18 -5.53 -15.40
C THR A 224 -2.80 -6.89 -15.72
N LEU A 225 -2.08 -7.99 -15.46
CA LEU A 225 -2.53 -9.35 -15.74
C LEU A 225 -3.67 -9.83 -14.83
N SER A 226 -3.95 -9.14 -13.73
CA SER A 226 -5.17 -9.38 -12.96
C SER A 226 -6.44 -8.95 -13.72
N ARG A 227 -6.31 -8.00 -14.64
CA ARG A 227 -7.41 -7.41 -15.44
C ARG A 227 -7.44 -7.91 -16.87
N GLU A 228 -6.27 -8.20 -17.45
CA GLU A 228 -6.06 -8.61 -18.83
C GLU A 228 -5.59 -10.06 -18.91
N ASP A 229 -6.01 -10.80 -19.92
CA ASP A 229 -5.60 -12.20 -20.10
C ASP A 229 -4.14 -12.33 -20.58
N ARG A 230 -3.62 -11.29 -21.24
CA ARG A 230 -2.24 -11.21 -21.73
C ARG A 230 -1.73 -9.78 -21.63
N ALA A 231 -0.44 -9.64 -21.42
CA ALA A 231 0.25 -8.36 -21.43
C ALA A 231 1.66 -8.50 -22.02
N THR A 232 2.08 -7.49 -22.76
CA THR A 232 3.49 -7.34 -23.13
C THR A 232 4.22 -6.72 -21.95
N VAL A 233 5.29 -7.38 -21.51
CA VAL A 233 6.18 -6.92 -20.45
C VAL A 233 7.57 -6.68 -21.01
N SER A 234 8.22 -5.62 -20.55
CA SER A 234 9.51 -5.18 -21.09
C SER A 234 10.54 -4.97 -19.99
N LEU A 235 11.81 -5.22 -20.32
CA LEU A 235 12.96 -4.92 -19.47
C LEU A 235 14.07 -4.27 -20.30
N PRO A 236 14.85 -3.34 -19.69
CA PRO A 236 16.01 -2.76 -20.35
C PRO A 236 17.13 -3.80 -20.50
N ALA A 237 17.67 -3.93 -21.72
CA ALA A 237 18.80 -4.78 -22.06
C ALA A 237 19.86 -3.95 -22.79
N GLY A 238 20.69 -3.23 -22.05
CA GLY A 238 21.65 -2.28 -22.59
C GLY A 238 20.97 -1.06 -23.21
N SER A 239 21.15 -0.83 -24.52
CA SER A 239 20.60 0.34 -25.21
C SER A 239 19.19 0.12 -25.80
N ARG A 240 18.58 -1.02 -25.58
CA ARG A 240 17.25 -1.37 -26.10
C ARG A 240 16.41 -2.06 -25.02
N ASP A 241 15.10 -1.97 -25.14
CA ASP A 241 14.19 -2.78 -24.36
C ASP A 241 13.98 -4.13 -25.06
N VAL A 242 13.80 -5.15 -24.23
CA VAL A 242 13.47 -6.51 -24.66
C VAL A 242 12.09 -6.84 -24.12
N GLU A 243 11.22 -7.38 -24.97
CA GLU A 243 9.82 -7.61 -24.68
C GLU A 243 9.44 -9.08 -24.81
N ILE A 244 8.52 -9.52 -23.97
CA ILE A 244 7.85 -10.82 -24.09
C ILE A 244 6.36 -10.65 -23.81
N GLU A 245 5.55 -11.58 -24.31
CA GLU A 245 4.14 -11.70 -23.92
C GLU A 245 4.03 -12.67 -22.76
N LEU A 246 3.30 -12.26 -21.70
CA LEU A 246 2.91 -13.10 -20.56
C LEU A 246 1.41 -13.28 -20.53
N GLY A 247 0.96 -14.50 -20.19
CA GLY A 247 -0.42 -14.82 -19.96
C GLY A 247 -0.79 -14.82 -18.46
N ARG A 248 -2.01 -14.42 -18.13
CA ARG A 248 -2.56 -14.56 -16.77
C ARG A 248 -2.47 -16.02 -16.30
N SER A 249 -2.82 -16.97 -17.17
CA SER A 249 -2.78 -18.41 -16.89
C SER A 249 -1.41 -18.90 -16.48
N ASP A 250 -0.34 -18.33 -17.08
CA ASP A 250 1.03 -18.72 -16.77
C ASP A 250 1.38 -18.29 -15.34
N LEU A 251 1.03 -17.04 -14.98
CA LEU A 251 1.26 -16.54 -13.62
C LEU A 251 0.47 -17.32 -12.56
N GLU A 252 -0.78 -17.67 -12.85
CA GLU A 252 -1.61 -18.46 -11.94
C GLU A 252 -1.07 -19.88 -11.77
N GLU A 253 -0.55 -20.49 -12.83
CA GLU A 253 0.10 -21.79 -12.73
C GLU A 253 1.38 -21.72 -11.89
N TRP A 254 2.21 -20.69 -12.12
CA TRP A 254 3.46 -20.51 -11.39
C TRP A 254 3.24 -20.15 -9.91
N ALA A 255 2.17 -19.43 -9.59
CA ALA A 255 1.79 -19.09 -8.21
C ALA A 255 1.05 -20.23 -7.49
N ARG A 256 0.53 -21.22 -8.19
CA ARG A 256 -0.26 -22.32 -7.62
C ARG A 256 0.38 -23.01 -6.41
N PRO A 257 1.72 -23.30 -6.38
CA PRO A 257 2.36 -23.88 -5.20
C PRO A 257 2.20 -23.06 -3.91
N PHE A 258 1.92 -21.75 -4.02
CA PHE A 258 1.70 -20.86 -2.89
C PHE A 258 0.21 -20.66 -2.60
N VAL A 259 -0.62 -20.67 -3.64
CA VAL A 259 -2.07 -20.45 -3.52
C VAL A 259 -2.79 -21.67 -2.91
N GLU A 260 -2.42 -22.88 -3.30
CA GLU A 260 -3.11 -24.09 -2.85
C GLU A 260 -2.96 -24.33 -1.33
N PRO A 261 -1.77 -24.26 -0.70
CA PRO A 261 -1.65 -24.42 0.74
C PRO A 261 -2.37 -23.34 1.54
N LEU A 262 -2.35 -22.08 1.09
CA LEU A 262 -3.13 -21.03 1.74
C LEU A 262 -4.64 -21.32 1.62
N GLY A 263 -5.09 -21.82 0.46
CA GLY A 263 -6.46 -22.26 0.27
C GLY A 263 -6.82 -23.47 1.17
N GLN A 264 -5.90 -24.41 1.37
CA GLN A 264 -6.08 -25.53 2.30
C GLN A 264 -6.20 -25.03 3.74
N GLU A 265 -5.33 -24.10 4.18
CA GLU A 265 -5.40 -23.52 5.51
C GLU A 265 -6.75 -22.81 5.75
N VAL A 266 -7.22 -22.01 4.81
CA VAL A 266 -8.56 -21.37 4.89
C VAL A 266 -9.65 -22.44 5.02
N SER A 267 -9.52 -23.60 4.37
CA SER A 267 -10.49 -24.72 4.47
C SER A 267 -10.52 -25.36 5.86
N LEU A 268 -9.42 -25.34 6.62
CA LEU A 268 -9.39 -25.81 8.02
C LEU A 268 -10.18 -24.88 8.95
N PHE A 269 -10.27 -23.61 8.60
CA PHE A 269 -11.07 -22.60 9.34
C PHE A 269 -12.54 -22.57 8.90
N LYS A 270 -12.83 -23.05 7.69
CA LYS A 270 -14.16 -23.02 7.09
C LYS A 270 -14.62 -24.44 6.79
N PRO A 271 -15.44 -25.06 7.64
CA PRO A 271 -16.04 -26.37 7.33
C PRO A 271 -16.80 -26.33 6.00
N PRO A 272 -16.82 -27.44 5.25
CA PRO A 272 -17.49 -27.51 3.96
C PRO A 272 -18.98 -27.17 4.07
N GLY A 273 -19.43 -26.24 3.22
CA GLY A 273 -20.84 -25.84 3.16
C GLY A 273 -21.27 -24.80 4.19
N GLU A 274 -20.51 -24.55 5.26
CA GLU A 274 -20.82 -23.46 6.17
C GLU A 274 -20.51 -22.11 5.54
N PRO A 275 -21.41 -21.09 5.72
CA PRO A 275 -21.19 -19.76 5.20
C PRO A 275 -20.05 -19.08 5.96
N ALA A 276 -19.17 -18.39 5.25
CA ALA A 276 -18.15 -17.53 5.83
C ALA A 276 -17.83 -16.36 4.88
N THR A 277 -17.57 -15.19 5.45
CA THR A 277 -17.03 -14.06 4.71
C THR A 277 -15.52 -14.07 4.81
N LEU A 278 -14.84 -14.16 3.66
CA LEU A 278 -13.40 -14.10 3.55
C LEU A 278 -13.00 -12.65 3.30
N ILE A 279 -12.44 -11.99 4.30
CA ILE A 279 -11.88 -10.64 4.20
C ILE A 279 -10.44 -10.79 3.72
N VAL A 280 -10.20 -10.47 2.46
CA VAL A 280 -8.90 -10.67 1.81
C VAL A 280 -8.24 -9.32 1.60
N THR A 281 -7.03 -9.12 2.08
CA THR A 281 -6.32 -7.86 1.84
C THR A 281 -6.02 -7.68 0.35
N ALA A 282 -5.93 -6.43 -0.13
CA ALA A 282 -5.56 -6.14 -1.52
C ALA A 282 -4.22 -6.77 -1.89
N ARG A 283 -3.28 -6.84 -0.94
CA ARG A 283 -1.98 -7.51 -1.09
C ARG A 283 -2.16 -9.01 -1.38
N ALA A 284 -2.97 -9.70 -0.59
CA ALA A 284 -3.29 -11.10 -0.80
C ALA A 284 -4.07 -11.33 -2.10
N ALA A 285 -5.06 -10.49 -2.39
CA ALA A 285 -5.85 -10.55 -3.63
C ALA A 285 -5.01 -10.31 -4.88
N GLY A 286 -3.89 -9.59 -4.77
CA GLY A 286 -2.92 -9.37 -5.85
C GLY A 286 -2.09 -10.61 -6.22
N LEU A 287 -2.10 -11.66 -5.40
CA LEU A 287 -1.44 -12.90 -5.77
C LEU A 287 -2.21 -13.64 -6.87
N PRO A 288 -1.54 -14.04 -7.97
CA PRO A 288 -2.20 -14.67 -9.11
C PRO A 288 -3.03 -15.90 -8.70
N GLY A 289 -4.32 -15.89 -8.99
CA GLY A 289 -5.24 -16.99 -8.75
C GLY A 289 -5.80 -17.12 -7.33
N LEU A 290 -5.25 -16.42 -6.30
CA LEU A 290 -5.69 -16.60 -4.91
C LEU A 290 -7.15 -16.19 -4.70
N ALA A 291 -7.56 -15.02 -5.14
CA ALA A 291 -8.94 -14.55 -4.99
C ALA A 291 -9.93 -15.51 -5.67
N ARG A 292 -9.58 -16.06 -6.84
CA ARG A 292 -10.37 -17.07 -7.56
C ARG A 292 -10.46 -18.37 -6.76
N ARG A 293 -9.33 -18.86 -6.23
CA ARG A 293 -9.28 -20.07 -5.42
C ARG A 293 -10.15 -19.98 -4.17
N LEU A 294 -10.07 -18.85 -3.48
CA LEU A 294 -10.89 -18.58 -2.29
C LEU A 294 -12.39 -18.44 -2.66
N GLY A 295 -12.70 -17.75 -3.75
CA GLY A 295 -14.08 -17.58 -4.23
C GLY A 295 -14.73 -18.87 -4.73
N SER A 296 -13.95 -19.88 -5.11
CA SER A 296 -14.47 -21.21 -5.51
C SER A 296 -14.89 -22.09 -4.33
N MET A 297 -14.60 -21.70 -3.08
CA MET A 297 -14.98 -22.46 -1.90
C MET A 297 -16.50 -22.35 -1.65
N ARG A 298 -17.19 -23.49 -1.56
CA ARG A 298 -18.63 -23.51 -1.34
C ARG A 298 -19.03 -22.80 -0.04
N GLY A 299 -19.92 -21.82 -0.14
CA GLY A 299 -20.39 -21.01 0.99
C GLY A 299 -19.43 -19.87 1.37
N ALA A 300 -18.36 -19.64 0.62
CA ALA A 300 -17.48 -18.50 0.84
C ALA A 300 -18.00 -17.25 0.10
N THR A 301 -17.91 -16.10 0.76
CA THR A 301 -18.11 -14.79 0.15
C THR A 301 -16.82 -14.00 0.30
N VAL A 302 -16.11 -13.74 -0.80
CA VAL A 302 -14.85 -12.99 -0.78
C VAL A 302 -15.13 -11.49 -0.78
N ARG A 303 -14.48 -10.77 0.11
CA ARG A 303 -14.46 -9.30 0.19
C ARG A 303 -13.02 -8.83 0.22
N VAL A 304 -12.59 -8.16 -0.84
CA VAL A 304 -11.25 -7.55 -0.90
C VAL A 304 -11.29 -6.21 -0.18
N VAL A 305 -10.34 -6.01 0.73
CA VAL A 305 -10.17 -4.77 1.49
C VAL A 305 -8.86 -4.09 1.14
N PRO A 306 -8.82 -2.74 1.12
CA PRO A 306 -7.58 -2.02 0.84
C PRO A 306 -6.53 -2.26 1.93
N VAL A 307 -5.25 -2.04 1.62
CA VAL A 307 -4.12 -2.30 2.54
C VAL A 307 -4.21 -1.51 3.85
N GLN A 308 -4.87 -0.37 3.85
CA GLN A 308 -5.09 0.46 5.05
C GLN A 308 -6.34 0.05 5.87
N ALA A 309 -7.03 -1.02 5.53
CA ALA A 309 -8.31 -1.39 6.17
C ALA A 309 -8.19 -1.55 7.69
N ALA A 310 -7.11 -2.16 8.17
CA ALA A 310 -6.86 -2.35 9.59
C ALA A 310 -6.56 -1.02 10.30
N ALA A 311 -5.71 -0.16 9.73
CA ALA A 311 -5.45 1.17 10.27
C ALA A 311 -6.72 2.03 10.28
N ALA A 312 -7.54 1.99 9.22
CA ALA A 312 -8.82 2.69 9.17
C ALA A 312 -9.81 2.17 10.21
N GLY A 313 -9.84 0.85 10.43
CA GLY A 313 -10.63 0.22 11.48
C GLY A 313 -10.18 0.63 12.89
N ALA A 314 -8.87 0.58 13.14
CA ALA A 314 -8.29 1.01 14.40
C ALA A 314 -8.58 2.50 14.69
N LEU A 315 -8.52 3.35 13.67
CA LEU A 315 -8.88 4.76 13.82
C LEU A 315 -10.37 4.95 14.12
N ARG A 316 -11.24 4.18 13.47
CA ARG A 316 -12.69 4.20 13.70
C ARG A 316 -13.03 3.82 15.14
N GLU A 317 -12.36 2.82 15.67
CA GLU A 317 -12.61 2.27 17.01
C GLU A 317 -11.67 2.86 18.09
N ARG A 318 -10.95 3.95 17.79
CA ARG A 318 -9.95 4.56 18.67
C ARG A 318 -10.43 4.81 20.11
N GLU A 319 -11.69 5.20 20.26
CA GLU A 319 -12.26 5.47 21.60
C GLU A 319 -12.40 4.20 22.43
N ALA A 320 -12.88 3.11 21.80
CA ALA A 320 -12.97 1.81 22.45
C ALA A 320 -11.57 1.23 22.77
N ILE A 321 -10.60 1.48 21.88
CA ILE A 321 -9.22 0.99 22.04
C ILE A 321 -8.49 1.79 23.11
N ALA A 322 -8.62 3.12 23.15
CA ALA A 322 -7.99 3.98 24.14
C ALA A 322 -8.65 3.93 25.52
N GLY A 323 -9.94 3.55 25.58
CA GLY A 323 -10.70 3.42 26.84
C GLY A 323 -10.38 2.17 27.66
N ALA A 324 -9.58 1.23 27.14
CA ALA A 324 -9.12 0.08 27.89
C ALA A 324 -8.16 0.50 29.02
N GLU A 325 -8.31 -0.08 30.22
CA GLU A 325 -7.39 0.19 31.33
C GLU A 325 -5.95 -0.22 30.98
N GLY A 326 -5.07 0.77 30.84
CA GLY A 326 -3.68 0.60 30.47
C GLY A 326 -3.49 0.21 28.99
N LEU A 327 -2.23 0.10 28.55
CA LEU A 327 -1.90 -0.37 27.21
C LEU A 327 -2.10 -1.89 27.12
N ARG A 328 -3.19 -2.32 26.46
CA ARG A 328 -3.52 -3.73 26.23
C ARG A 328 -3.63 -4.00 24.75
N PHE A 329 -3.28 -5.20 24.35
CA PHE A 329 -3.55 -5.70 23.00
C PHE A 329 -4.97 -6.26 22.94
N LEU A 330 -5.87 -5.52 22.30
CA LEU A 330 -7.27 -5.89 22.20
C LEU A 330 -7.48 -6.91 21.06
N THR A 331 -8.04 -8.05 21.44
CA THR A 331 -8.45 -9.12 20.51
C THR A 331 -9.96 -9.15 20.30
N ARG A 332 -10.66 -8.13 20.82
CA ARG A 332 -12.10 -7.91 20.66
C ARG A 332 -12.43 -6.43 20.57
N LEU A 333 -13.47 -6.12 19.81
CA LEU A 333 -14.03 -4.77 19.67
C LEU A 333 -15.56 -4.83 19.70
N PRO A 334 -16.25 -3.78 20.14
CA PRO A 334 -17.69 -3.71 20.03
C PRO A 334 -18.09 -3.74 18.54
N ARG A 335 -19.16 -4.49 18.25
CA ARG A 335 -19.76 -4.43 16.91
C ARG A 335 -20.61 -3.18 16.81
N ARG A 336 -20.30 -2.31 15.84
CA ARG A 336 -21.21 -1.23 15.47
C ARG A 336 -22.22 -1.77 14.45
N GLU A 337 -23.50 -1.51 14.65
CA GLU A 337 -24.49 -1.78 13.62
C GLU A 337 -24.18 -0.89 12.41
N SER A 338 -23.81 -1.53 11.29
CA SER A 338 -23.71 -0.81 10.02
C SER A 338 -25.12 -0.41 9.61
N PRO A 339 -25.36 0.85 9.19
CA PRO A 339 -26.65 1.17 8.59
C PRO A 339 -26.86 0.21 7.42
N ALA A 340 -27.95 -0.53 7.47
CA ALA A 340 -28.29 -1.56 6.49
C ALA A 340 -28.30 -0.94 5.09
N THR A 341 -27.31 -1.29 4.28
CA THR A 341 -27.40 -1.08 2.83
C THR A 341 -28.19 -2.26 2.28
N GLU A 342 -29.48 -2.08 2.13
CA GLU A 342 -30.34 -3.00 1.38
C GLU A 342 -29.86 -3.05 -0.07
N GLY A 343 -29.40 -4.20 -0.48
CA GLY A 343 -28.94 -4.44 -1.85
C GLY A 343 -28.35 -5.84 -2.00
N SER A 344 -29.19 -6.86 -1.83
CA SER A 344 -28.85 -8.23 -2.21
C SER A 344 -28.80 -8.32 -3.74
N VAL A 345 -27.60 -8.49 -4.31
CA VAL A 345 -27.45 -8.95 -5.69
C VAL A 345 -26.82 -10.33 -5.65
N SER A 346 -27.71 -11.32 -5.85
CA SER A 346 -27.33 -12.70 -6.13
C SER A 346 -26.94 -12.79 -7.62
N GLY A 347 -25.75 -13.35 -7.90
CA GLY A 347 -25.34 -13.66 -9.28
C GLY A 347 -23.88 -13.32 -9.52
N GLY A 348 -23.05 -14.36 -9.74
CA GLY A 348 -21.63 -14.24 -10.00
C GLY A 348 -21.31 -13.40 -11.26
N ALA A 349 -20.90 -12.18 -11.01
CA ALA A 349 -20.13 -11.37 -11.93
C ALA A 349 -19.08 -10.65 -11.10
N LEU A 350 -17.86 -10.63 -11.58
CA LEU A 350 -16.80 -9.78 -11.05
C LEU A 350 -17.37 -8.36 -10.91
N ILE A 351 -17.59 -7.93 -9.67
CA ILE A 351 -18.06 -6.57 -9.41
C ILE A 351 -16.92 -5.64 -9.81
N ARG A 352 -17.05 -5.07 -10.98
CA ARG A 352 -16.33 -3.87 -11.38
C ARG A 352 -16.64 -2.83 -10.31
N PRO A 353 -15.66 -2.22 -9.64
CA PRO A 353 -15.96 -1.08 -8.79
C PRO A 353 -16.73 -0.07 -9.66
N PRO A 354 -17.84 0.50 -9.16
CA PRO A 354 -18.51 1.56 -9.91
C PRO A 354 -17.47 2.63 -10.18
N ALA A 355 -17.46 3.13 -11.41
CA ALA A 355 -16.74 4.35 -11.72
C ALA A 355 -17.18 5.39 -10.68
N PRO A 356 -16.25 6.07 -10.01
CA PRO A 356 -16.65 7.08 -9.06
C PRO A 356 -17.52 8.10 -9.79
N GLU A 357 -18.77 8.21 -9.35
CA GLU A 357 -19.57 9.39 -9.69
C GLU A 357 -18.78 10.62 -9.22
N PRO A 358 -18.82 11.73 -9.97
CA PRO A 358 -18.08 12.92 -9.60
C PRO A 358 -18.66 13.49 -8.30
N VAL A 359 -18.11 13.07 -7.18
CA VAL A 359 -18.33 13.75 -5.91
C VAL A 359 -17.42 14.97 -5.94
N ALA A 360 -17.99 16.10 -6.37
CA ALA A 360 -17.44 17.39 -6.02
C ALA A 360 -17.59 17.56 -4.50
N GLY A 361 -16.64 17.04 -3.75
CA GLY A 361 -16.48 17.38 -2.36
C GLY A 361 -15.84 18.77 -2.28
N PRO A 362 -16.39 19.72 -1.50
CA PRO A 362 -15.74 20.97 -1.26
C PRO A 362 -14.39 20.69 -0.57
N ALA A 363 -13.32 21.32 -1.07
CA ALA A 363 -12.06 21.41 -0.37
C ALA A 363 -12.31 21.86 1.09
N PRO A 364 -11.60 21.33 2.10
CA PRO A 364 -11.77 21.77 3.47
C PRO A 364 -11.59 23.29 3.51
N ALA A 365 -12.55 24.00 4.09
CA ALA A 365 -12.68 25.45 4.09
C ALA A 365 -11.51 26.21 4.77
N ASP A 366 -10.50 25.50 5.27
CA ASP A 366 -9.35 26.03 6.01
C ASP A 366 -7.97 25.70 5.39
N ALA A 367 -7.90 25.08 4.19
CA ALA A 367 -6.61 24.83 3.56
C ALA A 367 -6.09 26.11 2.88
N PRO A 368 -4.82 26.52 3.11
CA PRO A 368 -4.28 27.71 2.48
C PRO A 368 -4.28 27.52 0.95
N ARG A 369 -4.66 28.60 0.25
CA ARG A 369 -4.70 28.62 -1.21
C ARG A 369 -3.28 28.55 -1.76
N PRO A 370 -3.00 27.69 -2.76
CA PRO A 370 -1.69 27.65 -3.37
C PRO A 370 -1.45 28.91 -4.23
N THR A 371 -0.24 29.44 -4.16
CA THR A 371 0.19 30.59 -4.97
C THR A 371 1.08 30.17 -6.13
N HIS A 372 1.76 29.03 -6.02
CA HIS A 372 2.70 28.52 -7.02
C HIS A 372 2.58 27.00 -7.20
N VAL A 373 2.97 26.54 -8.39
CA VAL A 373 3.24 25.13 -8.68
C VAL A 373 4.74 24.94 -8.84
N LEU A 374 5.29 23.91 -8.20
CA LEU A 374 6.71 23.54 -8.20
C LEU A 374 6.92 22.29 -9.03
N LEU A 375 7.82 22.36 -10.00
CA LEU A 375 8.33 21.22 -10.79
C LEU A 375 9.86 21.14 -10.60
N GLY A 376 10.35 20.17 -9.87
CA GLY A 376 11.76 20.08 -9.51
C GLY A 376 12.24 21.33 -8.77
N HIS A 377 13.04 22.17 -9.42
CA HIS A 377 13.55 23.43 -8.86
C HIS A 377 12.85 24.67 -9.45
N GLU A 378 11.91 24.49 -10.36
CA GLU A 378 11.21 25.58 -11.05
C GLU A 378 9.83 25.82 -10.41
N ALA A 379 9.64 27.02 -9.83
CA ALA A 379 8.36 27.45 -9.30
C ALA A 379 7.68 28.41 -10.29
N ARG A 380 6.39 28.18 -10.57
CA ARG A 380 5.57 29.05 -11.43
C ARG A 380 4.37 29.57 -10.68
N ARG A 381 4.20 30.88 -10.69
CA ARG A 381 3.05 31.58 -10.05
C ARG A 381 1.74 31.16 -10.74
N LEU A 382 0.73 30.88 -9.93
CA LEU A 382 -0.64 30.66 -10.38
C LEU A 382 -1.40 32.01 -10.40
N CYS A 383 -2.23 32.18 -11.39
CA CYS A 383 -3.07 33.41 -11.55
C CYS A 383 -4.25 33.11 -12.48
N GLU A 384 -5.13 34.04 -12.71
CA GLU A 384 -6.30 33.89 -13.61
C GLU A 384 -5.92 33.45 -15.03
N ARG A 385 -4.74 33.90 -15.53
CA ARG A 385 -4.26 33.46 -16.83
C ARG A 385 -3.73 32.01 -16.75
N PRO A 386 -4.34 31.06 -17.49
CA PRO A 386 -4.00 29.64 -17.37
C PRO A 386 -2.52 29.34 -17.64
N LEU A 387 -1.94 28.50 -16.78
CA LEU A 387 -0.63 27.88 -16.94
C LEU A 387 -0.85 26.49 -17.54
N VAL A 388 -0.37 26.25 -18.75
CA VAL A 388 -0.44 24.93 -19.41
C VAL A 388 0.81 24.13 -19.07
N VAL A 389 0.64 22.94 -18.53
CA VAL A 389 1.72 22.03 -18.14
C VAL A 389 1.74 20.85 -19.13
N GLY A 390 2.93 20.47 -19.61
CA GLY A 390 3.08 19.33 -20.52
C GLY A 390 4.44 19.28 -21.19
N THR A 391 4.66 18.31 -22.09
CA THR A 391 5.96 18.12 -22.78
C THR A 391 6.22 19.18 -23.87
N ALA A 392 5.16 19.76 -24.45
CA ALA A 392 5.25 20.84 -25.44
C ALA A 392 4.03 21.77 -25.31
N PRO A 393 3.94 22.56 -24.21
CA PRO A 393 2.87 23.55 -24.06
C PRO A 393 2.98 24.60 -25.17
N SER A 394 1.82 25.09 -25.68
CA SER A 394 1.80 26.07 -26.77
C SER A 394 2.55 27.37 -26.40
N GLU A 395 3.34 27.91 -27.29
CA GLU A 395 4.08 29.15 -27.11
C GLU A 395 3.17 30.38 -26.88
N ALA A 396 1.92 30.33 -27.31
CA ALA A 396 0.91 31.38 -27.08
C ALA A 396 0.34 31.39 -25.64
N ALA A 397 0.57 30.33 -24.86
CA ALA A 397 0.10 30.19 -23.48
C ALA A 397 1.27 30.32 -22.50
N ARG A 398 0.96 30.67 -21.24
CA ARG A 398 1.95 30.48 -20.17
C ARG A 398 2.22 28.97 -20.06
N GLY A 399 3.43 28.53 -20.38
CA GLY A 399 3.81 27.12 -20.38
C GLY A 399 4.75 26.76 -19.23
N LEU A 400 4.53 25.62 -18.62
CA LEU A 400 5.50 24.92 -17.80
C LEU A 400 5.84 23.61 -18.52
N ARG A 401 7.05 23.56 -19.04
CA ARG A 401 7.51 22.40 -19.79
C ARG A 401 8.00 21.31 -18.84
N VAL A 402 7.57 20.10 -19.10
CA VAL A 402 8.03 18.92 -18.38
C VAL A 402 9.14 18.28 -19.23
N ASP A 403 10.35 18.21 -18.66
CA ASP A 403 11.53 17.62 -19.27
C ASP A 403 11.91 16.32 -18.52
N GLY A 404 12.68 15.42 -19.15
CA GLY A 404 13.14 14.15 -18.57
C GLY A 404 12.29 12.95 -18.98
N GLU A 405 12.02 12.03 -18.07
CA GLU A 405 11.13 10.89 -18.31
C GLU A 405 9.68 11.35 -18.43
N THR A 406 9.25 11.60 -19.65
CA THR A 406 7.90 12.14 -19.95
C THR A 406 6.92 11.07 -20.43
N ALA A 407 7.22 9.78 -20.20
CA ALA A 407 6.33 8.69 -20.57
C ALA A 407 4.95 8.88 -19.92
N GLY A 408 3.90 8.88 -20.75
CA GLY A 408 2.53 9.14 -20.29
C GLY A 408 2.16 10.62 -20.09
N VAL A 409 3.06 11.57 -20.36
CA VAL A 409 2.77 13.00 -20.30
C VAL A 409 2.40 13.55 -21.69
N SER A 410 1.21 14.12 -21.81
CA SER A 410 0.74 14.74 -23.07
C SER A 410 1.46 16.07 -23.34
N ARG A 411 1.43 16.53 -24.63
CA ARG A 411 2.02 17.82 -25.03
C ARG A 411 1.45 19.00 -24.24
N ALA A 412 0.12 19.06 -24.11
CA ALA A 412 -0.62 19.87 -23.14
C ALA A 412 -1.35 18.87 -22.26
N HIS A 413 -0.87 18.67 -21.04
CA HIS A 413 -1.37 17.61 -20.16
C HIS A 413 -2.51 18.11 -19.25
N CYS A 414 -2.29 19.26 -18.63
CA CYS A 414 -3.31 19.93 -17.83
C CYS A 414 -3.13 21.44 -17.88
N ARG A 415 -4.11 22.17 -17.38
CA ARG A 415 -4.00 23.61 -17.15
C ARG A 415 -4.40 23.95 -15.73
N LEU A 416 -3.63 24.88 -15.16
CA LEU A 416 -3.80 25.40 -13.80
C LEU A 416 -4.14 26.88 -13.90
N PHE A 417 -5.20 27.31 -13.27
CA PHE A 417 -5.62 28.72 -13.28
C PHE A 417 -6.43 29.05 -12.03
N GLU A 418 -6.51 30.35 -11.76
CA GLU A 418 -7.32 30.89 -10.68
C GLU A 418 -8.71 31.27 -11.21
N SER A 419 -9.75 30.85 -10.50
CA SER A 419 -11.14 31.18 -10.82
C SER A 419 -11.96 31.27 -9.53
N GLY A 420 -12.65 32.42 -9.35
CA GLY A 420 -13.50 32.64 -8.18
C GLY A 420 -12.76 32.63 -6.83
N GLY A 421 -11.47 32.94 -6.82
CA GLY A 421 -10.66 32.93 -5.60
C GLY A 421 -10.05 31.54 -5.28
N GLU A 422 -10.30 30.53 -6.10
CA GLU A 422 -9.78 29.16 -5.97
C GLU A 422 -8.82 28.83 -7.11
N VAL A 423 -7.88 27.91 -6.87
CA VAL A 423 -7.01 27.38 -7.93
C VAL A 423 -7.64 26.11 -8.48
N VAL A 424 -7.86 26.11 -9.79
CA VAL A 424 -8.52 25.01 -10.51
C VAL A 424 -7.51 24.32 -11.41
N LEU A 425 -7.51 22.99 -11.39
CA LEU A 425 -6.85 22.14 -12.37
C LEU A 425 -7.88 21.60 -13.34
N GLU A 426 -7.56 21.63 -14.63
CA GLU A 426 -8.33 20.98 -15.68
C GLU A 426 -7.47 20.00 -16.43
N ASP A 427 -7.90 18.72 -16.48
CA ASP A 427 -7.22 17.67 -17.19
C ASP A 427 -7.47 17.76 -18.69
N LEU A 428 -6.39 17.81 -19.48
CA LEU A 428 -6.41 17.82 -20.95
C LEU A 428 -5.73 16.57 -21.53
N SER A 429 -5.35 15.64 -20.65
CA SER A 429 -4.46 14.53 -20.99
C SER A 429 -5.19 13.32 -21.57
N THR A 430 -4.42 12.49 -22.30
CA THR A 430 -4.87 11.17 -22.75
C THR A 430 -4.72 10.11 -21.65
N TYR A 431 -3.71 10.26 -20.78
CA TYR A 431 -3.33 9.25 -19.78
C TYR A 431 -3.79 9.58 -18.36
N GLY A 432 -4.43 10.73 -18.17
CA GLY A 432 -5.02 11.18 -16.91
C GLY A 432 -4.06 11.96 -16.02
N THR A 433 -4.63 12.90 -15.28
CA THR A 433 -4.00 13.66 -14.22
C THR A 433 -4.46 13.12 -12.88
N PHE A 434 -3.56 13.05 -11.91
CA PHE A 434 -3.85 12.55 -10.57
C PHE A 434 -3.54 13.63 -9.54
N VAL A 435 -4.43 13.81 -8.57
CA VAL A 435 -4.25 14.71 -7.42
C VAL A 435 -4.17 13.84 -6.18
N ASN A 436 -3.07 13.93 -5.43
CA ASN A 436 -2.82 13.11 -4.24
C ASN A 436 -2.97 11.59 -4.47
N GLY A 437 -2.65 11.14 -5.69
CA GLY A 437 -2.76 9.75 -6.10
C GLY A 437 -4.13 9.34 -6.68
N GLU A 438 -5.15 10.18 -6.59
CA GLU A 438 -6.47 9.94 -7.17
C GLU A 438 -6.58 10.53 -8.57
N ARG A 439 -7.06 9.74 -9.53
CA ARG A 439 -7.28 10.21 -10.90
C ARG A 439 -8.47 11.17 -10.92
N ILE A 440 -8.26 12.36 -11.46
CA ILE A 440 -9.35 13.34 -11.61
C ILE A 440 -10.12 13.12 -12.91
N ALA A 441 -11.37 13.52 -12.91
CA ALA A 441 -12.23 13.58 -14.10
C ALA A 441 -12.56 15.04 -14.42
N GLY A 442 -11.89 15.59 -15.45
CA GLY A 442 -12.16 16.93 -15.95
C GLY A 442 -11.55 18.03 -15.08
N ARG A 443 -12.28 18.59 -14.11
CA ARG A 443 -11.81 19.70 -13.27
C ARG A 443 -11.87 19.42 -11.79
N THR A 444 -10.88 19.94 -11.04
CA THR A 444 -10.85 19.87 -9.57
C THR A 444 -10.23 21.13 -8.97
N ILE A 445 -10.63 21.46 -7.74
CA ILE A 445 -10.05 22.55 -6.95
C ILE A 445 -8.83 22.01 -6.22
N LEU A 446 -7.78 22.83 -6.13
CA LEU A 446 -6.50 22.48 -5.53
C LEU A 446 -6.23 23.29 -4.27
N ALA A 447 -5.61 22.61 -3.30
CA ALA A 447 -5.12 23.21 -2.06
C ALA A 447 -3.58 23.24 -2.01
N ALA A 448 -3.01 24.08 -1.16
CA ALA A 448 -1.57 24.06 -0.92
C ALA A 448 -1.15 22.74 -0.28
N GLY A 449 -0.05 22.17 -0.79
CA GLY A 449 0.45 20.86 -0.40
C GLY A 449 -0.05 19.72 -1.29
N ASP A 450 -1.01 19.97 -2.19
CA ASP A 450 -1.44 18.96 -3.15
C ASP A 450 -0.30 18.55 -4.09
N ARG A 451 -0.24 17.25 -4.37
CA ARG A 451 0.68 16.65 -5.32
C ARG A 451 -0.07 16.27 -6.58
N LEU A 452 0.40 16.80 -7.69
CA LEU A 452 -0.13 16.48 -9.01
C LEU A 452 0.81 15.50 -9.68
N ARG A 453 0.29 14.37 -10.17
CA ARG A 453 1.04 13.47 -11.04
C ARG A 453 0.42 13.49 -12.43
N LEU A 454 1.26 13.82 -13.41
CA LEU A 454 0.87 13.92 -14.82
C LEU A 454 1.19 12.62 -15.56
N GLY A 455 0.18 11.81 -15.83
CA GLY A 455 0.34 10.52 -16.50
C GLY A 455 0.76 9.35 -15.60
N SER A 456 1.12 8.21 -16.23
CA SER A 456 1.59 7.02 -15.54
C SER A 456 2.68 6.35 -16.39
N PRO A 457 3.91 6.18 -15.86
CA PRO A 457 4.42 6.48 -14.53
C PRO A 457 4.38 7.97 -14.14
N GLY A 458 4.56 8.88 -15.10
CA GLY A 458 4.28 10.30 -14.97
C GLY A 458 5.31 11.12 -14.18
N VAL A 459 5.06 12.44 -14.14
CA VAL A 459 5.89 13.44 -13.45
C VAL A 459 5.09 14.10 -12.34
N GLU A 460 5.72 14.31 -11.18
CA GLU A 460 5.08 14.95 -10.02
C GLU A 460 5.39 16.45 -9.93
N LEU A 461 4.35 17.22 -9.59
CA LEU A 461 4.42 18.62 -9.22
C LEU A 461 3.80 18.83 -7.85
N VAL A 462 4.19 19.88 -7.15
CA VAL A 462 3.67 20.18 -5.82
C VAL A 462 3.11 21.60 -5.80
N LEU A 463 1.92 21.78 -5.19
CA LEU A 463 1.30 23.08 -4.98
C LEU A 463 1.84 23.68 -3.69
N ILE A 464 2.38 24.90 -3.76
CA ILE A 464 2.99 25.58 -2.61
C ILE A 464 2.42 26.99 -2.41
N VAL A 465 2.53 27.48 -1.18
CA VAL A 465 2.37 28.90 -0.85
C VAL A 465 3.78 29.49 -0.75
N ALA A 466 4.13 30.38 -1.65
CA ALA A 466 5.35 31.17 -1.52
C ALA A 466 4.97 32.56 -0.98
N ALA A 467 5.75 33.10 -0.04
CA ALA A 467 5.62 34.46 0.42
C ALA A 467 5.89 35.39 -0.76
N GLU A 468 5.08 36.44 -0.89
CA GLU A 468 5.39 37.56 -1.82
C GLU A 468 6.51 38.37 -1.17
N ASP A 469 7.65 38.55 -1.89
CA ASP A 469 8.66 39.54 -1.56
C ASP A 469 8.16 40.96 -1.92
#